data_33d400f884321bd9af059489302f18e6
#
_entry.id   33d400f884321bd9af059489302f18e6
#
_cell.length_a   1.000
_cell.length_b   1.000
_cell.length_c   1.000
_cell.angle_alpha   90.00
_cell.angle_beta   90.00
_cell.angle_gamma   90.00
#
_symmetry.space_group_name_H-M   'P 1'
#
loop_
_entity.id
_entity.type
_entity.pdbx_description
1 polymer ?
#
loop_
_entity_poly.entity_id
_entity_poly.type
_entity_poly.pdbx_seq_one_letter_code
_entity_poly.pdbx_strand_id
1 'polypeptide(L)'
;MNSYKDNFNIYYFGNKVSDFIKKKLLKFKNRNIIYINHKNILDILELKKLCKKNDIKLYVSNNIHLAKKLNIYGIHISADYRKKIYVNQQKFELIGTVHTQKEFYFKKQQGCTATFLSPIFNTKKYRENLVLNIHKFNLLSKNWNCPVYALAGINVKNLNKINMTSVKGFGGISFFEE
;
A
#
# COMPACT_ATOMS: atom_id res chain seq x y z
N MET A 1 10.57 24.04 -0.67
CA MET A 1 9.45 23.29 -0.05
C MET A 1 8.85 22.42 -1.14
N ASN A 2 9.02 21.09 -1.04
CA ASN A 2 8.55 20.16 -2.07
C ASN A 2 7.02 20.01 -1.93
N SER A 3 6.30 20.57 -2.88
CA SER A 3 4.85 20.33 -3.02
C SER A 3 4.64 18.88 -3.52
N TYR A 4 4.80 17.90 -2.64
CA TYR A 4 4.16 16.62 -2.89
C TYR A 4 2.66 16.91 -2.99
N LYS A 5 2.01 16.36 -4.03
CA LYS A 5 0.56 16.57 -4.21
C LYS A 5 -0.10 16.37 -2.85
N ASP A 6 -0.66 17.41 -2.25
CA ASP A 6 -1.25 17.40 -0.89
C ASP A 6 -2.30 16.29 -0.67
N ASN A 7 -2.72 15.65 -1.77
CA ASN A 7 -3.73 14.60 -1.81
C ASN A 7 -3.17 13.18 -2.00
N PHE A 8 -1.83 12.97 -1.95
CA PHE A 8 -1.28 11.61 -2.06
C PHE A 8 -1.66 10.76 -0.86
N ASN A 9 -2.12 9.53 -1.14
CA ASN A 9 -2.27 8.49 -0.13
C ASN A 9 -0.91 7.81 0.07
N ILE A 10 -0.42 7.82 1.29
CA ILE A 10 0.89 7.27 1.64
C ILE A 10 0.69 6.03 2.49
N TYR A 11 1.37 4.94 2.14
CA TYR A 11 1.26 3.64 2.81
C TYR A 11 2.62 3.16 3.31
N TYR A 12 2.74 3.02 4.62
CA TYR A 12 3.88 2.33 5.23
C TYR A 12 3.57 0.84 5.37
N PHE A 13 4.42 -0.01 4.84
CA PHE A 13 4.35 -1.46 5.00
C PHE A 13 5.27 -1.89 6.14
N GLY A 14 4.72 -2.31 7.27
CA GLY A 14 5.55 -2.69 8.41
C GLY A 14 4.75 -3.27 9.56
N ASN A 15 5.50 -3.76 10.57
CA ASN A 15 4.93 -4.41 11.75
C ASN A 15 5.05 -3.54 13.00
N LYS A 16 6.01 -2.63 13.01
CA LYS A 16 6.27 -1.70 14.10
C LYS A 16 6.48 -0.31 13.53
N VAL A 17 6.10 0.69 14.30
CA VAL A 17 6.25 2.10 13.93
C VAL A 17 7.11 2.77 14.98
N SER A 18 8.39 3.00 14.64
CA SER A 18 9.28 3.82 15.46
C SER A 18 8.83 5.27 15.50
N ASP A 19 9.31 6.06 16.45
CA ASP A 19 9.03 7.49 16.51
C ASP A 19 9.49 8.22 15.24
N PHE A 20 10.58 7.79 14.64
CA PHE A 20 11.08 8.32 13.37
C PHE A 20 10.05 8.09 12.23
N ILE A 21 9.59 6.85 12.04
CA ILE A 21 8.57 6.49 11.04
C ILE A 21 7.27 7.26 11.31
N LYS A 22 6.87 7.35 12.57
CA LYS A 22 5.67 8.10 12.97
C LYS A 22 5.78 9.57 12.59
N LYS A 23 6.88 10.25 12.94
CA LYS A 23 7.14 11.65 12.58
C LYS A 23 7.10 11.84 11.07
N LYS A 24 7.64 10.89 10.30
CA LYS A 24 7.63 10.94 8.84
C LYS A 24 6.23 10.75 8.25
N LEU A 25 5.46 9.78 8.76
CA LEU A 25 4.06 9.57 8.37
C LEU A 25 3.18 10.80 8.65
N LEU A 26 3.37 11.45 9.80
CA LEU A 26 2.57 12.60 10.22
C LEU A 26 2.79 13.86 9.36
N LYS A 27 3.81 13.88 8.50
CA LYS A 27 4.00 14.94 7.49
C LYS A 27 2.99 14.86 6.33
N PHE A 28 2.32 13.73 6.16
CA PHE A 28 1.35 13.52 5.08
C PHE A 28 -0.09 13.60 5.61
N LYS A 29 -1.00 14.18 4.81
CA LYS A 29 -2.42 14.30 5.16
C LYS A 29 -3.11 12.92 5.14
N ASN A 30 -2.95 12.17 4.05
CA ASN A 30 -3.58 10.86 3.86
C ASN A 30 -2.55 9.74 4.14
N ARG A 31 -2.49 9.29 5.37
CA ARG A 31 -1.48 8.36 5.89
C ARG A 31 -2.10 7.02 6.29
N ASN A 32 -1.44 5.96 5.87
CA ASN A 32 -1.93 4.60 6.04
C ASN A 32 -0.79 3.67 6.47
N ILE A 33 -1.13 2.60 7.21
CA ILE A 33 -0.22 1.54 7.60
C ILE A 33 -0.79 0.21 7.13
N ILE A 34 0.04 -0.61 6.48
CA ILE A 34 -0.27 -2.00 6.14
C ILE A 34 0.55 -2.91 7.04
N TYR A 35 -0.13 -3.59 7.95
CA TYR A 35 0.48 -4.56 8.85
C TYR A 35 0.69 -5.89 8.12
N ILE A 36 1.94 -6.35 8.01
CA ILE A 36 2.33 -7.48 7.17
C ILE A 36 2.69 -8.76 7.93
N ASN A 37 2.92 -8.68 9.26
CA ASN A 37 3.28 -9.83 10.09
C ASN A 37 2.17 -10.15 11.10
N HIS A 38 1.66 -11.38 11.09
CA HIS A 38 0.53 -11.79 11.93
C HIS A 38 0.92 -12.63 13.14
N LYS A 39 2.21 -12.73 13.46
CA LYS A 39 2.71 -13.62 14.51
C LYS A 39 2.39 -13.12 15.92
N ASN A 40 2.28 -11.81 16.12
CA ASN A 40 2.04 -11.23 17.44
C ASN A 40 0.79 -10.35 17.44
N ILE A 41 -0.24 -10.76 18.19
CA ILE A 41 -1.49 -10.00 18.30
C ILE A 41 -1.32 -8.70 19.09
N LEU A 42 -0.36 -8.63 20.00
CA LEU A 42 -0.12 -7.43 20.79
C LEU A 42 0.39 -6.29 19.92
N ASP A 43 1.30 -6.59 18.97
CA ASP A 43 1.84 -5.60 18.04
C ASP A 43 0.72 -4.91 17.23
N ILE A 44 -0.27 -5.66 16.73
CA ILE A 44 -1.37 -5.05 15.97
C ILE A 44 -2.34 -4.27 16.85
N LEU A 45 -2.53 -4.68 18.11
CA LEU A 45 -3.35 -3.92 19.05
C LEU A 45 -2.71 -2.58 19.40
N GLU A 46 -1.40 -2.55 19.61
CA GLU A 46 -0.63 -1.31 19.81
C GLU A 46 -0.69 -0.41 18.56
N LEU A 47 -0.47 -0.98 17.37
CA LEU A 47 -0.62 -0.25 16.12
C LEU A 47 -2.02 0.33 15.95
N LYS A 48 -3.06 -0.43 16.29
CA LYS A 48 -4.44 0.04 16.23
C LYS A 48 -4.68 1.24 17.14
N LYS A 49 -4.16 1.21 18.38
CA LYS A 49 -4.24 2.35 19.31
C LYS A 49 -3.51 3.58 18.75
N LEU A 50 -2.28 3.38 18.23
CA LEU A 50 -1.49 4.44 17.59
C LEU A 50 -2.21 5.04 16.39
N CYS A 51 -2.77 4.20 15.52
CA CYS A 51 -3.50 4.62 14.33
C CYS A 51 -4.74 5.46 14.69
N LYS A 52 -5.53 5.00 15.66
CA LYS A 52 -6.70 5.73 16.16
C LYS A 52 -6.31 7.10 16.74
N LYS A 53 -5.24 7.18 17.53
CA LYS A 53 -4.76 8.43 18.15
C LYS A 53 -4.28 9.45 17.11
N ASN A 54 -3.76 9.02 15.97
CA ASN A 54 -3.11 9.88 14.98
C ASN A 54 -3.86 9.98 13.65
N ASP A 55 -5.11 9.53 13.58
CA ASP A 55 -5.91 9.49 12.35
C ASP A 55 -5.17 8.83 11.18
N ILE A 56 -4.67 7.61 11.43
CA ILE A 56 -3.99 6.76 10.45
C ILE A 56 -4.90 5.58 10.15
N LYS A 57 -5.14 5.30 8.87
CA LYS A 57 -5.90 4.12 8.46
C LYS A 57 -5.02 2.87 8.56
N LEU A 58 -5.50 1.86 9.27
CA LEU A 58 -4.79 0.59 9.45
C LEU A 58 -5.38 -0.49 8.55
N TYR A 59 -4.52 -1.19 7.83
CA TYR A 59 -4.85 -2.37 7.03
C TYR A 59 -4.06 -3.57 7.53
N VAL A 60 -4.62 -4.77 7.37
CA VAL A 60 -3.88 -6.02 7.58
C VAL A 60 -3.71 -6.76 6.25
N SER A 61 -2.54 -7.36 6.05
CA SER A 61 -2.25 -8.07 4.81
C SER A 61 -2.76 -9.51 4.87
N ASN A 62 -3.59 -9.94 3.90
CA ASN A 62 -4.07 -11.31 3.69
C ASN A 62 -4.83 -11.97 4.87
N ASN A 63 -5.12 -11.25 5.94
CA ASN A 63 -5.76 -11.84 7.12
C ASN A 63 -7.16 -11.27 7.37
N ILE A 64 -8.13 -11.80 6.63
CA ILE A 64 -9.54 -11.40 6.68
C ILE A 64 -10.14 -11.66 8.07
N HIS A 65 -9.80 -12.79 8.70
CA HIS A 65 -10.30 -13.13 10.03
C HIS A 65 -9.85 -12.10 11.08
N LEU A 66 -8.56 -11.73 11.06
CA LEU A 66 -8.01 -10.74 11.97
C LEU A 66 -8.63 -9.35 11.74
N ALA A 67 -8.83 -8.96 10.47
CA ALA A 67 -9.50 -7.71 10.14
C ALA A 67 -10.91 -7.63 10.73
N LYS A 68 -11.69 -8.70 10.58
CA LYS A 68 -13.05 -8.82 11.14
C LYS A 68 -13.02 -8.78 12.68
N LYS A 69 -12.19 -9.62 13.30
CA LYS A 69 -12.07 -9.75 14.76
C LYS A 69 -11.69 -8.42 15.43
N LEU A 70 -10.77 -7.68 14.85
CA LEU A 70 -10.27 -6.43 15.40
C LEU A 70 -10.95 -5.18 14.85
N ASN A 71 -11.94 -5.31 13.95
CA ASN A 71 -12.58 -4.19 13.28
C ASN A 71 -11.55 -3.20 12.70
N ILE A 72 -10.66 -3.73 11.85
CA ILE A 72 -9.61 -2.96 11.16
C ILE A 72 -10.24 -2.21 9.97
N TYR A 73 -9.68 -1.08 9.59
CA TYR A 73 -10.20 -0.22 8.51
C TYR A 73 -10.24 -0.94 7.15
N GLY A 74 -9.19 -1.68 6.79
CA GLY A 74 -9.13 -2.32 5.49
C GLY A 74 -8.22 -3.56 5.44
N ILE A 75 -8.19 -4.20 4.28
CA ILE A 75 -7.43 -5.42 4.04
C ILE A 75 -6.58 -5.22 2.78
N HIS A 76 -5.29 -5.46 2.92
CA HIS A 76 -4.38 -5.54 1.80
C HIS A 76 -4.32 -6.99 1.29
N ILE A 77 -4.41 -7.18 -0.02
CA ILE A 77 -4.37 -8.47 -0.68
C ILE A 77 -3.12 -8.55 -1.54
N SER A 78 -2.16 -9.37 -1.14
CA SER A 78 -0.90 -9.54 -1.88
C SER A 78 -1.12 -10.14 -3.27
N ALA A 79 -0.14 -9.98 -4.17
CA ALA A 79 -0.26 -10.43 -5.56
C ALA A 79 -0.47 -11.94 -5.67
N ASP A 80 0.18 -12.72 -4.79
CA ASP A 80 0.14 -14.19 -4.73
C ASP A 80 -1.12 -14.76 -4.04
N TYR A 81 -1.92 -13.94 -3.36
CA TYR A 81 -3.14 -14.40 -2.70
C TYR A 81 -4.23 -14.72 -3.74
N ARG A 82 -4.56 -16.01 -3.89
CA ARG A 82 -5.48 -16.52 -4.92
C ARG A 82 -6.86 -16.96 -4.40
N LYS A 83 -7.08 -16.92 -3.07
CA LYS A 83 -8.36 -17.34 -2.50
C LYS A 83 -9.47 -16.31 -2.78
N LYS A 84 -10.71 -16.80 -2.91
CA LYS A 84 -11.88 -15.92 -2.94
C LYS A 84 -12.00 -15.15 -1.62
N ILE A 85 -12.55 -13.96 -1.69
CA ILE A 85 -12.71 -13.07 -0.54
C ILE A 85 -14.19 -12.85 -0.30
N TYR A 86 -14.63 -13.18 0.90
CA TYR A 86 -16.00 -13.00 1.35
C TYR A 86 -16.04 -12.00 2.51
N VAL A 87 -16.10 -10.73 2.17
CA VAL A 87 -16.24 -9.64 3.15
C VAL A 87 -17.32 -8.66 2.72
N ASN A 88 -17.92 -7.99 3.69
CA ASN A 88 -18.76 -6.84 3.40
C ASN A 88 -17.88 -5.67 2.95
N GLN A 89 -17.91 -5.36 1.66
CA GLN A 89 -17.12 -4.29 1.04
C GLN A 89 -17.53 -2.89 1.52
N GLN A 90 -18.72 -2.71 2.06
CA GLN A 90 -19.12 -1.46 2.71
C GLN A 90 -18.38 -1.24 4.04
N LYS A 91 -17.94 -2.33 4.67
CA LYS A 91 -17.27 -2.30 5.98
C LYS A 91 -15.73 -2.26 5.87
N PHE A 92 -15.15 -2.84 4.80
CA PHE A 92 -13.70 -2.98 4.65
C PHE A 92 -13.26 -2.48 3.29
N GLU A 93 -12.31 -1.57 3.26
CA GLU A 93 -11.61 -1.23 2.02
C GLU A 93 -10.64 -2.35 1.64
N LEU A 94 -10.71 -2.84 0.39
CA LEU A 94 -9.82 -3.87 -0.14
C LEU A 94 -8.84 -3.25 -1.13
N ILE A 95 -7.54 -3.38 -0.85
CA ILE A 95 -6.46 -2.90 -1.74
C ILE A 95 -5.62 -4.09 -2.18
N GLY A 96 -5.47 -4.29 -3.50
CA GLY A 96 -4.68 -5.38 -4.07
C GLY A 96 -3.27 -4.95 -4.47
N THR A 97 -2.27 -5.83 -4.37
CA THR A 97 -0.99 -5.67 -5.08
C THR A 97 -1.00 -6.48 -6.36
N VAL A 98 -0.48 -5.91 -7.45
CA VAL A 98 -0.42 -6.51 -8.77
C VAL A 98 0.90 -6.19 -9.47
N HIS A 99 1.33 -7.08 -10.39
CA HIS A 99 2.52 -6.92 -11.23
C HIS A 99 2.15 -6.91 -12.73
N THR A 100 0.95 -7.39 -13.07
CA THR A 100 0.50 -7.58 -14.44
C THR A 100 -0.97 -7.19 -14.61
N GLN A 101 -1.37 -6.98 -15.86
CA GLN A 101 -2.77 -6.74 -16.23
C GLN A 101 -3.69 -7.90 -15.80
N LYS A 102 -3.23 -9.16 -15.96
CA LYS A 102 -4.00 -10.34 -15.54
C LYS A 102 -4.26 -10.34 -14.04
N GLU A 103 -3.26 -10.01 -13.23
CA GLU A 103 -3.42 -9.89 -11.79
C GLU A 103 -4.35 -8.75 -11.40
N PHE A 104 -4.34 -7.63 -12.13
CA PHE A 104 -5.27 -6.54 -11.91
C PHE A 104 -6.72 -7.00 -12.03
N TYR A 105 -7.10 -7.67 -13.13
CA TYR A 105 -8.45 -8.20 -13.28
C TYR A 105 -8.81 -9.20 -12.20
N PHE A 106 -7.87 -10.05 -11.81
CA PHE A 106 -8.10 -11.00 -10.71
C PHE A 106 -8.36 -10.27 -9.38
N LYS A 107 -7.61 -9.22 -9.04
CA LYS A 107 -7.86 -8.41 -7.84
C LYS A 107 -9.19 -7.67 -7.90
N LYS A 108 -9.62 -7.21 -9.06
CA LYS A 108 -10.96 -6.65 -9.26
C LYS A 108 -12.05 -7.67 -8.95
N GLN A 109 -11.92 -8.91 -9.43
CA GLN A 109 -12.83 -10.01 -9.11
C GLN A 109 -12.84 -10.37 -7.62
N GLN A 110 -11.71 -10.19 -6.92
CA GLN A 110 -11.64 -10.33 -5.46
C GLN A 110 -12.30 -9.15 -4.71
N GLY A 111 -12.77 -8.11 -5.40
CA GLY A 111 -13.44 -6.96 -4.83
C GLY A 111 -12.47 -5.83 -4.41
N CYS A 112 -11.22 -5.83 -4.86
CA CYS A 112 -10.31 -4.72 -4.57
C CYS A 112 -10.79 -3.43 -5.26
N THR A 113 -10.90 -2.37 -4.48
CA THR A 113 -11.33 -1.04 -4.93
C THR A 113 -10.16 -0.14 -5.34
N ALA A 114 -8.94 -0.50 -4.93
CA ALA A 114 -7.70 0.17 -5.30
C ALA A 114 -6.57 -0.86 -5.48
N THR A 115 -5.49 -0.47 -6.16
CA THR A 115 -4.36 -1.38 -6.41
C THR A 115 -3.01 -0.71 -6.24
N PHE A 116 -2.04 -1.46 -5.68
CA PHE A 116 -0.62 -1.17 -5.80
C PHE A 116 -0.08 -1.85 -7.05
N LEU A 117 0.52 -1.08 -7.95
CA LEU A 117 1.26 -1.61 -9.09
C LEU A 117 2.76 -1.58 -8.78
N SER A 118 3.43 -2.72 -8.90
CA SER A 118 4.84 -2.90 -8.55
C SER A 118 5.58 -3.91 -9.43
N PRO A 119 6.92 -3.89 -9.43
CA PRO A 119 7.79 -2.87 -8.84
C PRO A 119 7.99 -1.68 -9.79
N ILE A 120 7.88 -0.44 -9.26
CA ILE A 120 8.10 0.75 -10.09
C ILE A 120 9.60 1.07 -10.26
N PHE A 121 10.41 0.83 -9.23
CA PHE A 121 11.86 1.02 -9.23
C PHE A 121 12.58 -0.22 -8.71
N ASN A 122 13.91 -0.26 -8.93
CA ASN A 122 14.77 -1.37 -8.50
C ASN A 122 14.71 -1.58 -6.99
N THR A 123 14.73 -2.85 -6.58
CA THR A 123 14.87 -3.27 -5.18
C THR A 123 15.80 -4.47 -5.10
N LYS A 124 16.32 -4.76 -3.90
CA LYS A 124 17.08 -5.99 -3.67
C LYS A 124 16.29 -7.27 -4.00
N LYS A 125 14.96 -7.21 -3.93
CA LYS A 125 14.07 -8.36 -4.16
C LYS A 125 13.76 -8.59 -5.64
N TYR A 126 13.69 -7.53 -6.45
CA TYR A 126 13.30 -7.62 -7.86
C TYR A 126 14.49 -7.36 -8.76
N ARG A 127 14.73 -8.27 -9.73
CA ARG A 127 15.75 -8.08 -10.78
C ARG A 127 15.35 -6.92 -11.69
N GLU A 128 16.33 -6.27 -12.31
CA GLU A 128 16.12 -5.09 -13.17
C GLU A 128 15.13 -5.31 -14.30
N ASN A 129 15.12 -6.49 -14.91
CA ASN A 129 14.20 -6.84 -16.01
C ASN A 129 12.72 -6.93 -15.58
N LEU A 130 12.44 -7.02 -14.28
CA LEU A 130 11.07 -7.05 -13.74
C LEU A 130 10.56 -5.67 -13.35
N VAL A 131 11.43 -4.64 -13.38
CA VAL A 131 11.06 -3.27 -12.99
C VAL A 131 10.29 -2.59 -14.11
N LEU A 132 9.16 -1.99 -13.75
CA LEU A 132 8.28 -1.36 -14.73
C LEU A 132 8.85 -0.05 -15.29
N ASN A 133 9.61 0.70 -14.51
CA ASN A 133 9.92 2.12 -14.74
C ASN A 133 8.66 2.99 -14.95
N ILE A 134 8.84 4.30 -15.13
CA ILE A 134 7.71 5.24 -15.27
C ILE A 134 6.88 4.98 -16.53
N HIS A 135 7.54 4.71 -17.67
CA HIS A 135 6.84 4.54 -18.94
C HIS A 135 5.94 3.30 -18.95
N LYS A 136 6.52 2.13 -18.60
CA LYS A 136 5.75 0.86 -18.53
C LYS A 136 4.67 0.94 -17.46
N PHE A 137 4.94 1.60 -16.32
CA PHE A 137 3.97 1.80 -15.26
C PHE A 137 2.74 2.57 -15.77
N ASN A 138 2.96 3.71 -16.43
CA ASN A 138 1.89 4.52 -17.00
C ASN A 138 1.10 3.77 -18.07
N LEU A 139 1.79 3.02 -18.95
CA LEU A 139 1.14 2.24 -19.99
C LEU A 139 0.20 1.17 -19.43
N LEU A 140 0.65 0.44 -18.38
CA LEU A 140 -0.17 -0.59 -17.73
C LEU A 140 -1.37 0.00 -16.99
N SER A 141 -1.17 1.09 -16.26
CA SER A 141 -2.20 1.66 -15.40
C SER A 141 -3.18 2.60 -16.10
N LYS A 142 -2.90 3.01 -17.32
CA LYS A 142 -3.66 4.03 -18.08
C LYS A 142 -5.18 3.78 -18.10
N ASN A 143 -5.58 2.53 -18.30
CA ASN A 143 -6.98 2.14 -18.48
C ASN A 143 -7.60 1.48 -17.23
N TRP A 144 -6.93 1.56 -16.08
CA TRP A 144 -7.45 0.97 -14.87
C TRP A 144 -8.46 1.93 -14.21
N ASN A 145 -9.68 1.46 -14.06
CA ASN A 145 -10.80 2.24 -13.50
C ASN A 145 -10.84 2.23 -11.97
N CYS A 146 -9.68 2.31 -11.32
CA CYS A 146 -9.57 2.43 -9.87
C CYS A 146 -8.32 3.24 -9.49
N PRO A 147 -8.23 3.75 -8.25
CA PRO A 147 -7.00 4.34 -7.74
C PRO A 147 -5.82 3.39 -7.84
N VAL A 148 -4.72 3.87 -8.44
CA VAL A 148 -3.46 3.14 -8.54
C VAL A 148 -2.43 3.81 -7.66
N TYR A 149 -1.70 3.01 -6.89
CA TYR A 149 -0.60 3.43 -6.04
C TYR A 149 0.70 2.79 -6.52
N ALA A 150 1.77 3.56 -6.53
CA ALA A 150 3.11 3.04 -6.85
C ALA A 150 3.67 2.25 -5.67
N LEU A 151 4.37 1.13 -5.94
CA LEU A 151 4.98 0.33 -4.88
C LEU A 151 6.34 -0.22 -5.33
N ALA A 152 7.23 -0.41 -4.36
CA ALA A 152 8.57 -0.96 -4.43
C ALA A 152 9.64 -0.05 -5.05
N GLY A 153 10.78 0.00 -4.39
CA GLY A 153 11.96 0.76 -4.78
C GLY A 153 11.87 2.28 -4.60
N ILE A 154 10.82 2.76 -3.97
CA ILE A 154 10.62 4.19 -3.72
C ILE A 154 11.46 4.63 -2.51
N ASN A 155 12.24 5.69 -2.69
CA ASN A 155 13.08 6.31 -1.68
C ASN A 155 13.12 7.84 -1.89
N VAL A 156 13.78 8.57 -1.03
CA VAL A 156 13.86 10.04 -1.09
C VAL A 156 14.46 10.54 -2.41
N LYS A 157 15.46 9.81 -2.98
CA LYS A 157 16.18 10.23 -4.20
C LYS A 157 15.31 10.12 -5.46
N ASN A 158 14.36 9.16 -5.50
CA ASN A 158 13.55 8.91 -6.70
C ASN A 158 12.07 9.32 -6.55
N LEU A 159 11.68 9.81 -5.38
CA LEU A 159 10.28 10.17 -5.10
C LEU A 159 9.71 11.20 -6.10
N ASN A 160 10.53 12.17 -6.53
CA ASN A 160 10.11 13.17 -7.52
C ASN A 160 9.67 12.55 -8.86
N LYS A 161 10.21 11.37 -9.23
CA LYS A 161 9.83 10.66 -10.44
C LYS A 161 8.39 10.13 -10.38
N ILE A 162 7.84 9.91 -9.18
CA ILE A 162 6.44 9.49 -8.99
C ILE A 162 5.46 10.56 -9.51
N ASN A 163 5.83 11.84 -9.49
CA ASN A 163 5.01 12.92 -10.06
C ASN A 163 4.81 12.81 -11.57
N MET A 164 5.66 12.03 -12.27
CA MET A 164 5.53 11.75 -13.71
C MET A 164 4.52 10.63 -13.99
N THR A 165 3.85 10.11 -12.97
CA THR A 165 2.80 9.10 -13.07
C THR A 165 1.42 9.67 -12.72
N SER A 166 0.37 8.95 -13.11
CA SER A 166 -1.02 9.28 -12.75
C SER A 166 -1.48 8.69 -11.41
N VAL A 167 -0.56 8.24 -10.56
CA VAL A 167 -0.89 7.59 -9.28
C VAL A 167 -1.60 8.52 -8.30
N LYS A 168 -2.36 7.91 -7.41
CA LYS A 168 -3.03 8.59 -6.28
C LYS A 168 -2.20 8.53 -4.98
N GLY A 169 -0.95 8.02 -5.05
CA GLY A 169 -0.05 7.92 -3.93
C GLY A 169 0.94 6.77 -4.09
N PHE A 170 1.61 6.40 -3.02
CA PHE A 170 2.59 5.32 -3.03
C PHE A 170 2.68 4.58 -1.71
N GLY A 171 3.27 3.39 -1.76
CA GLY A 171 3.62 2.58 -0.60
C GLY A 171 5.09 2.19 -0.59
N GLY A 172 5.63 1.96 0.60
CA GLY A 172 7.01 1.54 0.74
C GLY A 172 7.43 1.23 2.17
N ILE A 173 8.63 0.72 2.30
CA ILE A 173 9.34 0.48 3.56
C ILE A 173 10.51 1.46 3.63
N SER A 174 11.48 1.33 2.72
CA SER A 174 12.75 2.09 2.72
C SER A 174 12.53 3.60 2.77
N PHE A 175 11.55 4.12 2.05
CA PHE A 175 11.20 5.54 2.11
C PHE A 175 10.96 6.05 3.53
N PHE A 176 10.42 5.22 4.42
CA PHE A 176 10.11 5.61 5.81
C PHE A 176 11.25 5.31 6.78
N GLU A 177 12.18 4.45 6.43
CA GLU A 177 13.30 4.01 7.27
C GLU A 177 14.61 4.77 6.99
N GLU A 178 14.70 5.49 5.87
CA GLU A 178 15.76 6.44 5.51
C GLU A 178 15.46 7.85 6.09
#